data_2b672a145ed4695407837e3d2aaa4c9e
#
_entry.id   2b672a145ed4695407837e3d2aaa4c9e
#
_cell.length_a   1.000
_cell.length_b   1.000
_cell.length_c   1.000
_cell.angle_alpha   90.00
_cell.angle_beta   90.00
_cell.angle_gamma   90.00
#
_symmetry.space_group_name_H-M   'P 1'
#
loop_
_entity.id
_entity.type
_entity.pdbx_description
1 polymer ?
#
loop_
_entity_poly.entity_id
_entity_poly.type
_entity_poly.pdbx_seq_one_letter_code
_entity_poly.pdbx_strand_id
1 'polypeptide(L)'
;ALLFYMLILSFIRMGHGTPQYLLECLLVECLPGEAAEKYAAYKKRLQSKKPEPTQTQRLLNSRPNIGEGGILAVKGLLEEKIGQADEALLKKVLQEMKETDFTISLKGLSTSAKKKLFALIPDHKAEEYAQEWELMGPVRQIDIMAAMAELIAVFEKQEKALYIAK
;
A
#
# COMPACT_ATOMS: atom_id res chain seq x y z
N ALA A 1 6.21 -23.88 -36.65
CA ALA A 1 6.12 -22.59 -35.94
C ALA A 1 5.47 -22.72 -34.53
N LEU A 2 4.32 -23.40 -34.40
CA LEU A 2 3.62 -23.57 -33.11
C LEU A 2 4.44 -24.37 -32.07
N LEU A 3 5.11 -25.43 -32.50
CA LEU A 3 5.97 -26.28 -31.66
C LEU A 3 7.15 -25.50 -31.06
N PHE A 4 7.74 -24.59 -31.84
CA PHE A 4 8.83 -23.72 -31.37
C PHE A 4 8.36 -22.71 -30.35
N TYR A 5 7.16 -22.19 -30.52
CA TYR A 5 6.50 -21.28 -29.56
C TYR A 5 6.20 -21.97 -28.22
N MET A 6 5.72 -23.20 -28.27
CA MET A 6 5.45 -24.02 -27.08
C MET A 6 6.75 -24.40 -26.35
N LEU A 7 7.84 -24.64 -27.06
CA LEU A 7 9.15 -24.89 -26.48
C LEU A 7 9.74 -23.67 -25.77
N ILE A 8 9.60 -22.47 -26.34
CA ILE A 8 10.06 -21.22 -25.72
C ILE A 8 9.23 -20.91 -24.47
N LEU A 9 7.92 -21.09 -24.50
CA LEU A 9 7.04 -20.91 -23.32
C LEU A 9 7.36 -21.91 -22.20
N SER A 10 7.73 -23.17 -22.56
CA SER A 10 8.14 -24.16 -21.56
C SER A 10 9.51 -23.84 -20.94
N PHE A 11 10.44 -23.26 -21.70
CA PHE A 11 11.72 -22.77 -21.18
C PHE A 11 11.57 -21.58 -20.22
N ILE A 12 10.68 -20.64 -20.53
CA ILE A 12 10.34 -19.50 -19.64
C ILE A 12 9.77 -20.01 -18.31
N ARG A 13 8.97 -21.07 -18.35
CA ARG A 13 8.32 -21.66 -17.17
C ARG A 13 9.27 -22.48 -16.29
N MET A 14 10.42 -22.93 -16.81
CA MET A 14 11.40 -23.74 -16.08
C MET A 14 12.46 -22.92 -15.31
N GLY A 15 12.34 -21.61 -15.22
CA GLY A 15 13.10 -20.80 -14.24
C GLY A 15 14.60 -20.69 -14.45
N HIS A 16 15.12 -21.00 -15.63
CA HIS A 16 16.50 -20.74 -15.96
C HIS A 16 16.67 -19.25 -16.29
N GLY A 17 17.31 -18.51 -15.41
CA GLY A 17 17.59 -17.09 -15.35
C GLY A 17 18.01 -16.31 -16.62
N THR A 18 17.44 -16.63 -17.75
CA THR A 18 17.59 -15.85 -18.98
C THR A 18 16.77 -14.58 -18.83
N PRO A 19 17.38 -13.39 -18.96
CA PRO A 19 16.66 -12.13 -18.85
C PRO A 19 15.49 -12.11 -19.84
N GLN A 20 14.32 -11.77 -19.33
CA GLN A 20 13.05 -11.77 -20.09
C GLN A 20 13.14 -10.98 -21.40
N TYR A 21 13.95 -9.91 -21.45
CA TYR A 21 14.16 -9.08 -22.64
C TYR A 21 14.89 -9.82 -23.77
N LEU A 22 15.83 -10.74 -23.46
CA LEU A 22 16.55 -11.54 -24.47
C LEU A 22 15.62 -12.56 -25.13
N LEU A 23 14.73 -13.18 -24.36
CA LEU A 23 13.71 -14.09 -24.88
C LEU A 23 12.70 -13.34 -25.77
N GLU A 24 12.36 -12.11 -25.40
CA GLU A 24 11.49 -11.25 -26.19
C GLU A 24 12.14 -10.85 -27.54
N CYS A 25 13.44 -10.52 -27.55
CA CYS A 25 14.17 -10.19 -28.77
C CYS A 25 14.23 -11.39 -29.73
N LEU A 26 14.57 -12.58 -29.21
CA LEU A 26 14.60 -13.81 -29.98
C LEU A 26 13.23 -14.20 -30.56
N LEU A 27 12.15 -13.97 -29.80
CA LEU A 27 10.78 -14.19 -30.26
C LEU A 27 10.41 -13.28 -31.43
N VAL A 28 10.78 -12.01 -31.37
CA VAL A 28 10.46 -11.04 -32.43
C VAL A 28 11.23 -11.33 -33.71
N GLU A 29 12.52 -11.76 -33.62
CA GLU A 29 13.33 -12.11 -34.77
C GLU A 29 12.90 -13.42 -35.47
N CYS A 30 12.28 -14.34 -34.70
CA CYS A 30 11.82 -15.64 -35.24
C CYS A 30 10.38 -15.61 -35.77
N LEU A 31 9.62 -14.53 -35.57
CA LEU A 31 8.23 -14.44 -36.01
C LEU A 31 8.12 -13.91 -37.45
N PRO A 32 7.22 -14.49 -38.28
CA PRO A 32 6.89 -13.92 -39.60
C PRO A 32 6.36 -12.47 -39.40
N GLY A 33 6.64 -11.57 -40.35
CA GLY A 33 6.36 -10.13 -40.20
C GLY A 33 4.98 -9.73 -39.65
N GLU A 34 3.91 -10.40 -40.13
CA GLU A 34 2.54 -10.20 -39.60
C GLU A 34 2.38 -10.56 -38.12
N ALA A 35 3.06 -11.61 -37.66
CA ALA A 35 3.00 -12.05 -36.27
C ALA A 35 3.82 -11.14 -35.35
N ALA A 36 4.93 -10.59 -35.85
CA ALA A 36 5.75 -9.61 -35.15
C ALA A 36 4.98 -8.30 -34.91
N GLU A 37 4.23 -7.82 -35.90
CA GLU A 37 3.38 -6.62 -35.75
C GLU A 37 2.26 -6.84 -34.72
N LYS A 38 1.58 -7.98 -34.77
CA LYS A 38 0.55 -8.35 -33.79
C LYS A 38 1.13 -8.44 -32.37
N TYR A 39 2.32 -8.99 -32.22
CA TYR A 39 3.01 -9.08 -30.94
C TYR A 39 3.44 -7.70 -30.42
N ALA A 40 3.98 -6.83 -31.27
CA ALA A 40 4.31 -5.46 -30.91
C ALA A 40 3.07 -4.65 -30.48
N ALA A 41 1.95 -4.80 -31.17
CA ALA A 41 0.69 -4.18 -30.80
C ALA A 41 0.15 -4.72 -29.45
N TYR A 42 0.27 -6.02 -29.21
CA TYR A 42 -0.10 -6.66 -27.94
C TYR A 42 0.77 -6.16 -26.78
N LYS A 43 2.11 -6.09 -26.98
CA LYS A 43 3.05 -5.54 -26.00
C LYS A 43 2.74 -4.09 -25.66
N LYS A 44 2.45 -3.27 -26.67
CA LYS A 44 2.04 -1.88 -26.47
C LYS A 44 0.73 -1.77 -25.66
N ARG A 45 -0.22 -2.68 -25.89
CA ARG A 45 -1.45 -2.80 -25.10
C ARG A 45 -1.21 -3.23 -23.66
N LEU A 46 -0.27 -4.14 -23.40
CA LEU A 46 0.10 -4.56 -22.04
C LEU A 46 0.81 -3.42 -21.29
N GLN A 47 1.69 -2.69 -21.95
CA GLN A 47 2.39 -1.54 -21.37
C GLN A 47 1.48 -0.35 -21.12
N SER A 48 0.40 -0.20 -21.91
CA SER A 48 -0.61 0.86 -21.69
C SER A 48 -1.62 0.53 -20.59
N LYS A 49 -1.75 -0.74 -20.16
CA LYS A 49 -2.50 -1.07 -18.96
C LYS A 49 -1.68 -0.59 -17.76
N LYS A 50 -2.14 0.49 -17.10
CA LYS A 50 -1.62 0.87 -15.79
C LYS A 50 -1.65 -0.38 -14.90
N PRO A 51 -0.53 -0.71 -14.23
CA PRO A 51 -0.54 -1.82 -13.28
C PRO A 51 -1.67 -1.57 -12.27
N GLU A 52 -2.44 -2.61 -11.99
CA GLU A 52 -3.48 -2.49 -10.95
C GLU A 52 -2.81 -2.06 -9.65
N PRO A 53 -3.38 -1.08 -8.93
CA PRO A 53 -2.81 -0.62 -7.68
C PRO A 53 -2.75 -1.78 -6.68
N THR A 54 -1.61 -1.94 -6.03
CA THR A 54 -1.45 -2.90 -4.94
C THR A 54 -2.45 -2.60 -3.82
N GLN A 55 -2.73 -3.59 -2.97
CA GLN A 55 -3.62 -3.41 -1.81
C GLN A 55 -3.17 -2.23 -0.95
N THR A 56 -1.87 -2.11 -0.70
CA THR A 56 -1.28 -0.97 0.01
C THR A 56 -1.56 0.36 -0.69
N GLN A 57 -1.43 0.42 -2.02
CA GLN A 57 -1.75 1.64 -2.80
C GLN A 57 -3.24 1.98 -2.76
N ARG A 58 -4.13 0.97 -2.77
CA ARG A 58 -5.58 1.17 -2.62
C ARG A 58 -5.90 1.75 -1.24
N LEU A 59 -5.31 1.21 -0.17
CA LEU A 59 -5.44 1.73 1.18
C LEU A 59 -4.96 3.17 1.27
N LEU A 60 -3.74 3.46 0.81
CA LEU A 60 -3.15 4.80 0.87
C LEU A 60 -3.97 5.86 0.10
N ASN A 61 -4.59 5.47 -1.00
CA ASN A 61 -5.41 6.37 -1.83
C ASN A 61 -6.90 6.38 -1.43
N SER A 62 -7.31 5.55 -0.46
CA SER A 62 -8.71 5.52 -0.01
C SER A 62 -9.10 6.85 0.64
N ARG A 63 -10.31 7.33 0.32
CA ARG A 63 -10.87 8.51 0.99
C ARG A 63 -11.23 8.16 2.44
N PRO A 64 -11.05 9.11 3.39
CA PRO A 64 -11.48 8.89 4.76
C PRO A 64 -13.00 8.67 4.81
N ASN A 65 -13.40 7.61 5.52
CA ASN A 65 -14.83 7.28 5.71
C ASN A 65 -15.37 8.02 6.93
N ILE A 66 -15.44 9.36 6.84
CA ILE A 66 -15.87 10.23 7.92
C ILE A 66 -16.97 11.15 7.40
N GLY A 67 -18.15 11.08 8.03
CA GLY A 67 -19.26 12.01 7.79
C GLY A 67 -18.99 13.40 8.41
N GLU A 68 -19.81 14.38 8.01
CA GLU A 68 -19.74 15.75 8.53
C GLU A 68 -20.22 15.78 9.99
N GLY A 69 -19.39 16.27 10.90
CA GLY A 69 -19.72 16.53 12.32
C GLY A 69 -18.80 15.84 13.32
N GLY A 70 -18.49 16.44 14.44
CA GLY A 70 -17.79 15.93 15.64
C GLY A 70 -16.44 15.20 15.46
N ILE A 71 -16.33 14.39 14.45
CA ILE A 71 -15.16 13.59 14.09
C ILE A 71 -14.06 14.45 13.46
N LEU A 72 -14.41 15.55 12.81
CA LEU A 72 -13.48 16.48 12.18
C LEU A 72 -12.44 17.04 13.17
N ALA A 73 -12.85 17.28 14.42
CA ALA A 73 -11.95 17.80 15.47
C ALA A 73 -10.91 16.74 15.86
N VAL A 74 -11.34 15.50 16.11
CA VAL A 74 -10.44 14.38 16.48
C VAL A 74 -9.48 14.06 15.35
N LYS A 75 -10.00 14.04 14.11
CA LYS A 75 -9.19 13.84 12.91
C LYS A 75 -8.16 14.95 12.73
N GLY A 76 -8.57 16.21 12.80
CA GLY A 76 -7.69 17.37 12.66
C GLY A 76 -6.54 17.34 13.66
N LEU A 77 -6.86 17.08 14.93
CA LEU A 77 -5.90 16.98 16.00
C LEU A 77 -4.91 15.82 15.79
N LEU A 78 -5.39 14.66 15.36
CA LEU A 78 -4.54 13.51 15.07
C LEU A 78 -3.63 13.76 13.86
N GLU A 79 -4.15 14.34 12.78
CA GLU A 79 -3.36 14.67 11.59
C GLU A 79 -2.30 15.74 11.86
N GLU A 80 -2.62 16.72 12.72
CA GLU A 80 -1.66 17.72 13.21
C GLU A 80 -0.53 17.06 13.99
N LYS A 81 -0.87 16.19 14.97
CA LYS A 81 0.13 15.44 15.75
C LYS A 81 1.01 14.56 14.85
N ILE A 82 0.44 13.83 13.91
CA ILE A 82 1.21 13.04 12.92
C ILE A 82 2.09 13.97 12.08
N GLY A 83 1.59 15.15 11.71
CA GLY A 83 2.33 16.14 10.93
C GLY A 83 3.58 16.66 11.66
N GLN A 84 3.44 16.98 12.94
CA GLN A 84 4.50 17.57 13.78
C GLN A 84 5.46 16.54 14.39
N ALA A 85 5.02 15.28 14.51
CA ALA A 85 5.80 14.23 15.16
C ALA A 85 7.06 13.84 14.39
N ASP A 86 8.15 13.63 15.13
CA ASP A 86 9.39 13.07 14.63
C ASP A 86 9.24 11.57 14.33
N GLU A 87 10.07 11.04 13.43
CA GLU A 87 10.07 9.62 13.08
C GLU A 87 10.28 8.70 14.28
N ALA A 88 11.12 9.10 15.24
CA ALA A 88 11.39 8.32 16.45
C ALA A 88 10.13 8.20 17.34
N LEU A 89 9.35 9.29 17.46
CA LEU A 89 8.10 9.30 18.20
C LEU A 89 7.06 8.44 17.48
N LEU A 90 6.92 8.60 16.16
CA LEU A 90 5.97 7.82 15.35
C LEU A 90 6.25 6.31 15.43
N LYS A 91 7.52 5.89 15.38
CA LYS A 91 7.90 4.48 15.54
C LYS A 91 7.50 3.92 16.91
N LYS A 92 7.70 4.68 18.00
CA LYS A 92 7.26 4.27 19.34
C LYS A 92 5.75 4.14 19.45
N VAL A 93 5.02 5.10 18.88
CA VAL A 93 3.55 5.07 18.85
C VAL A 93 3.05 3.83 18.09
N LEU A 94 3.62 3.54 16.92
CA LEU A 94 3.28 2.36 16.13
C LEU A 94 3.59 1.04 16.82
N GLN A 95 4.63 0.99 17.66
CA GLN A 95 4.99 -0.21 18.44
C GLN A 95 4.05 -0.46 19.63
N GLU A 96 3.48 0.60 20.23
CA GLU A 96 2.61 0.49 21.39
C GLU A 96 1.15 0.28 21.01
N MET A 97 0.75 0.72 19.82
CA MET A 97 -0.62 0.63 19.38
C MET A 97 -1.04 -0.79 19.02
N LYS A 98 -2.27 -1.16 19.37
CA LYS A 98 -2.86 -2.43 18.92
C LYS A 98 -3.08 -2.41 17.41
N GLU A 99 -2.75 -3.51 16.74
CA GLU A 99 -2.85 -3.63 15.28
C GLU A 99 -4.27 -3.39 14.76
N THR A 100 -5.27 -3.94 15.43
CA THR A 100 -6.69 -3.75 15.07
C THR A 100 -7.14 -2.29 15.16
N ASP A 101 -6.77 -1.58 16.23
CA ASP A 101 -7.15 -0.18 16.44
C ASP A 101 -6.41 0.72 15.43
N PHE A 102 -5.16 0.37 15.10
CA PHE A 102 -4.41 1.04 14.05
C PHE A 102 -5.11 0.89 12.69
N THR A 103 -5.47 -0.34 12.29
CA THR A 103 -6.15 -0.61 11.01
C THR A 103 -7.50 0.12 10.92
N ILE A 104 -8.27 0.16 12.01
CA ILE A 104 -9.52 0.92 12.09
C ILE A 104 -9.27 2.41 11.94
N SER A 105 -8.26 2.97 12.61
CA SER A 105 -7.93 4.40 12.53
C SER A 105 -7.57 4.84 11.11
N LEU A 106 -6.95 3.97 10.30
CA LEU A 106 -6.62 4.24 8.91
C LEU A 106 -7.85 4.56 8.04
N LYS A 107 -9.05 4.05 8.42
CA LYS A 107 -10.31 4.38 7.72
C LYS A 107 -10.66 5.87 7.84
N GLY A 108 -10.21 6.53 8.90
CA GLY A 108 -10.49 7.95 9.19
C GLY A 108 -9.40 8.92 8.73
N LEU A 109 -8.18 8.46 8.49
CA LEU A 109 -7.03 9.31 8.17
C LEU A 109 -6.99 9.74 6.70
N SER A 110 -6.43 10.94 6.47
CA SER A 110 -6.14 11.42 5.12
C SER A 110 -5.01 10.64 4.44
N THR A 111 -4.95 10.74 3.12
CA THR A 111 -3.90 10.11 2.32
C THR A 111 -2.49 10.55 2.73
N SER A 112 -2.31 11.82 3.12
CA SER A 112 -1.02 12.36 3.57
C SER A 112 -0.57 11.74 4.89
N ALA A 113 -1.46 11.65 5.88
CA ALA A 113 -1.19 11.04 7.17
C ALA A 113 -0.86 9.54 7.02
N LYS A 114 -1.65 8.80 6.22
CA LYS A 114 -1.38 7.39 5.91
C LYS A 114 0.01 7.20 5.31
N LYS A 115 0.38 7.97 4.28
CA LYS A 115 1.70 7.88 3.64
C LYS A 115 2.83 8.11 4.62
N LYS A 116 2.71 9.09 5.53
CA LYS A 116 3.73 9.36 6.55
C LYS A 116 3.90 8.19 7.52
N LEU A 117 2.80 7.57 7.96
CA LEU A 117 2.84 6.39 8.84
C LEU A 117 3.40 5.17 8.12
N PHE A 118 2.95 4.89 6.90
CA PHE A 118 3.39 3.72 6.12
C PHE A 118 4.86 3.80 5.68
N ALA A 119 5.43 5.01 5.56
CA ALA A 119 6.86 5.16 5.29
C ALA A 119 7.77 4.63 6.43
N LEU A 120 7.22 4.43 7.63
CA LEU A 120 7.93 3.96 8.81
C LEU A 120 7.68 2.47 9.13
N ILE A 121 6.72 1.86 8.43
CA ILE A 121 6.30 0.46 8.62
C ILE A 121 7.04 -0.40 7.60
N PRO A 122 7.62 -1.55 8.01
CA PRO A 122 8.21 -2.50 7.07
C PRO A 122 7.20 -3.02 6.04
N ASP A 123 7.65 -3.29 4.81
CA ASP A 123 6.79 -3.65 3.69
C ASP A 123 5.86 -4.83 3.98
N HIS A 124 6.37 -5.89 4.65
CA HIS A 124 5.58 -7.06 5.02
C HIS A 124 4.42 -6.72 5.96
N LYS A 125 4.65 -5.83 6.96
CA LYS A 125 3.59 -5.36 7.84
C LYS A 125 2.62 -4.41 7.14
N ALA A 126 3.11 -3.60 6.22
CA ALA A 126 2.27 -2.73 5.40
C ALA A 126 1.28 -3.53 4.54
N GLU A 127 1.71 -4.68 4.02
CA GLU A 127 0.86 -5.61 3.28
C GLU A 127 -0.18 -6.28 4.20
N GLU A 128 0.22 -6.72 5.41
CA GLU A 128 -0.70 -7.29 6.41
C GLU A 128 -1.80 -6.30 6.78
N TYR A 129 -1.46 -5.06 7.10
CA TYR A 129 -2.43 -4.00 7.39
C TYR A 129 -3.35 -3.69 6.20
N ALA A 130 -2.81 -3.73 4.97
CA ALA A 130 -3.62 -3.51 3.77
C ALA A 130 -4.63 -4.64 3.54
N GLN A 131 -4.23 -5.89 3.76
CA GLN A 131 -5.12 -7.06 3.69
C GLN A 131 -6.22 -6.98 4.75
N GLU A 132 -5.85 -6.71 6.01
CA GLU A 132 -6.80 -6.56 7.11
C GLU A 132 -7.79 -5.42 6.84
N TRP A 133 -7.30 -4.28 6.34
CA TRP A 133 -8.12 -3.14 5.98
C TRP A 133 -9.15 -3.46 4.88
N GLU A 134 -8.79 -4.26 3.87
CA GLU A 134 -9.71 -4.72 2.83
C GLU A 134 -10.75 -5.71 3.38
N LEU A 135 -10.31 -6.66 4.20
CA LEU A 135 -11.19 -7.68 4.81
C LEU A 135 -12.17 -7.10 5.82
N MET A 136 -11.78 -6.03 6.52
CA MET A 136 -12.61 -5.40 7.55
C MET A 136 -13.94 -4.80 7.00
N GLY A 137 -14.00 -4.49 5.71
CA GLY A 137 -15.20 -3.91 5.10
C GLY A 137 -15.57 -2.53 5.66
N PRO A 138 -16.86 -2.16 5.66
CA PRO A 138 -17.34 -0.88 6.20
C PRO A 138 -17.34 -0.89 7.74
N VAL A 139 -16.69 0.11 8.35
CA VAL A 139 -16.60 0.30 9.81
C VAL A 139 -17.49 1.47 10.23
N ARG A 140 -18.13 1.35 11.42
CA ARG A 140 -18.97 2.42 11.95
C ARG A 140 -18.11 3.63 12.32
N GLN A 141 -18.63 4.83 12.11
CA GLN A 141 -17.93 6.08 12.40
C GLN A 141 -17.50 6.18 13.87
N ILE A 142 -18.32 5.68 14.80
CA ILE A 142 -18.01 5.69 16.23
C ILE A 142 -16.79 4.83 16.56
N ASP A 143 -16.61 3.70 15.88
CA ASP A 143 -15.46 2.80 16.08
C ASP A 143 -14.19 3.44 15.51
N ILE A 144 -14.30 4.15 14.36
CA ILE A 144 -13.19 4.93 13.80
C ILE A 144 -12.77 6.05 14.75
N MET A 145 -13.74 6.77 15.34
CA MET A 145 -13.46 7.80 16.34
C MET A 145 -12.74 7.25 17.55
N ALA A 146 -13.23 6.12 18.10
CA ALA A 146 -12.64 5.49 19.26
C ALA A 146 -11.18 5.07 18.96
N ALA A 147 -10.93 4.45 17.83
CA ALA A 147 -9.58 4.06 17.41
C ALA A 147 -8.65 5.27 17.20
N MET A 148 -9.15 6.37 16.64
CA MET A 148 -8.38 7.61 16.50
C MET A 148 -8.09 8.27 17.85
N ALA A 149 -9.04 8.23 18.79
CA ALA A 149 -8.84 8.74 20.14
C ALA A 149 -7.80 7.92 20.91
N GLU A 150 -7.81 6.59 20.78
CA GLU A 150 -6.77 5.72 21.33
C GLU A 150 -5.38 6.05 20.75
N LEU A 151 -5.30 6.29 19.44
CA LEU A 151 -4.04 6.69 18.81
C LEU A 151 -3.54 8.02 19.38
N ILE A 152 -4.41 9.00 19.60
CA ILE A 152 -4.06 10.28 20.25
C ILE A 152 -3.56 10.03 21.67
N ALA A 153 -4.23 9.18 22.45
CA ALA A 153 -3.82 8.87 23.81
C ALA A 153 -2.41 8.22 23.87
N VAL A 154 -2.10 7.34 22.92
CA VAL A 154 -0.76 6.75 22.79
C VAL A 154 0.27 7.83 22.43
N PHE A 155 -0.06 8.76 21.52
CA PHE A 155 0.81 9.90 21.20
C PHE A 155 1.12 10.73 22.44
N GLU A 156 0.12 11.13 23.20
CA GLU A 156 0.29 11.95 24.41
C GLU A 156 1.12 11.24 25.48
N LYS A 157 0.95 9.94 25.62
CA LYS A 157 1.73 9.11 26.54
C LYS A 157 3.21 9.11 26.14
N GLN A 158 3.50 8.91 24.86
CA GLN A 158 4.88 8.88 24.34
C GLN A 158 5.54 10.27 24.38
N GLU A 159 4.80 11.34 24.07
CA GLU A 159 5.27 12.72 24.20
C GLU A 159 5.69 13.01 25.66
N LYS A 160 4.84 12.66 26.63
CA LYS A 160 5.15 12.82 28.07
C LYS A 160 6.38 12.00 28.47
N ALA A 161 6.50 10.76 28.01
CA ALA A 161 7.65 9.91 28.30
C ALA A 161 8.97 10.51 27.75
N LEU A 162 8.93 11.12 26.58
CA LEU A 162 10.10 11.80 25.98
C LEU A 162 10.46 13.10 26.73
N TYR A 163 9.46 13.80 27.29
CA TYR A 163 9.70 15.02 28.05
C TYR A 163 10.33 14.74 29.42
N ILE A 164 9.98 13.63 30.05
CA ILE A 164 10.53 13.22 31.34
C ILE A 164 11.96 12.66 31.21
N ALA A 165 12.32 12.13 30.03
CA ALA A 165 13.62 11.53 29.76
C ALA A 165 14.71 12.55 29.35
N LYS A 166 14.36 13.82 29.19
CA LYS A 166 15.29 14.95 28.98
C LYS A 166 15.62 15.67 30.27
#